data_d1c44d768465a19819e56f509de661be
#
_entry.id   d1c44d768465a19819e56f509de661be
#
_cell.length_a   1.000
_cell.length_b   1.000
_cell.length_c   1.000
_cell.angle_alpha   90.00
_cell.angle_beta   90.00
_cell.angle_gamma   90.00
#
_symmetry.space_group_name_H-M   'P 1'
#
loop_
_entity.id
_entity.type
_entity.pdbx_description
1 polymer ?
#
loop_
_entity_poly.entity_id
_entity_poly.type
_entity_poly.pdbx_seq_one_letter_code
_entity_poly.pdbx_strand_id
1 'polypeptide(L)'
;MDRYFKYAMAAAALTGSVFLGQARAADLVGAWATNVDECRRVFVRKGKANEIAFAATSEQYGSGFIVEADRLRGKTATCKIKTRKEDGEIINIVAGCATDIMLSNVQFSIKIIEPNKISRVFPGIMDMEINYYRCPI
;
A
#
# COMPACT_ATOMS: atom_id res chain seq x y z
N MET A 1 40.77 63.84 -23.27
CA MET A 1 39.41 63.35 -23.69
C MET A 1 39.34 61.86 -23.33
N ASP A 2 38.86 61.58 -22.17
CA ASP A 2 38.87 60.23 -21.61
C ASP A 2 37.51 59.62 -21.76
N ARG A 3 37.42 58.55 -22.55
CA ARG A 3 36.24 57.76 -22.71
C ARG A 3 36.41 56.50 -21.86
N TYR A 4 35.87 56.53 -20.67
CA TYR A 4 35.76 55.34 -19.82
C TYR A 4 34.60 54.47 -20.34
N PHE A 5 34.97 53.32 -20.87
CA PHE A 5 34.04 52.26 -21.26
C PHE A 5 33.70 51.43 -20.01
N LYS A 6 32.47 51.57 -19.49
CA LYS A 6 31.97 50.76 -18.37
C LYS A 6 31.41 49.47 -18.93
N TYR A 7 32.13 48.38 -18.74
CA TYR A 7 31.59 47.03 -18.94
C TYR A 7 30.70 46.67 -17.76
N ALA A 8 29.39 46.57 -17.98
CA ALA A 8 28.45 46.01 -17.06
C ALA A 8 28.45 44.49 -17.27
N MET A 9 29.04 43.74 -16.33
CA MET A 9 28.90 42.29 -16.28
C MET A 9 27.52 41.96 -15.70
N ALA A 10 26.61 41.44 -16.52
CA ALA A 10 25.37 40.83 -16.07
C ALA A 10 25.66 39.39 -15.61
N ALA A 11 25.68 39.18 -14.31
CA ALA A 11 25.72 37.85 -13.75
C ALA A 11 24.32 37.22 -13.83
N ALA A 12 24.13 36.30 -14.79
CA ALA A 12 22.93 35.49 -14.86
C ALA A 12 23.00 34.39 -13.76
N ALA A 13 22.28 34.57 -12.66
CA ALA A 13 22.09 33.55 -11.65
C ALA A 13 21.11 32.49 -12.17
N LEU A 14 21.65 31.36 -12.60
CA LEU A 14 20.87 30.16 -12.91
C LEU A 14 20.40 29.54 -11.59
N THR A 15 19.19 29.90 -11.13
CA THR A 15 18.51 29.21 -10.05
C THR A 15 17.98 27.87 -10.58
N GLY A 16 18.78 26.82 -10.46
CA GLY A 16 18.37 25.48 -10.71
C GLY A 16 17.35 25.05 -9.64
N SER A 17 16.07 25.03 -9.97
CA SER A 17 15.04 24.43 -9.12
C SER A 17 15.25 22.93 -9.08
N VAL A 18 15.86 22.43 -8.01
CA VAL A 18 15.92 21.00 -7.74
C VAL A 18 14.53 20.59 -7.30
N PHE A 19 13.75 20.01 -8.21
CA PHE A 19 12.53 19.29 -7.86
C PHE A 19 12.94 18.03 -7.10
N LEU A 20 13.02 18.15 -5.78
CA LEU A 20 13.04 17.00 -4.89
C LEU A 20 11.68 16.30 -5.03
N GLY A 21 11.61 15.31 -5.91
CA GLY A 21 10.47 14.42 -6.00
C GLY A 21 10.29 13.76 -4.64
N GLN A 22 9.28 14.21 -3.89
CA GLN A 22 8.88 13.52 -2.67
C GLN A 22 8.38 12.14 -3.09
N ALA A 23 9.14 11.10 -2.73
CA ALA A 23 8.68 9.73 -2.84
C ALA A 23 7.40 9.62 -1.98
N ARG A 24 6.24 9.57 -2.64
CA ARG A 24 4.98 9.34 -1.94
C ARG A 24 5.00 7.93 -1.37
N ALA A 25 4.67 7.83 -0.08
CA ALA A 25 4.36 6.54 0.53
C ALA A 25 3.32 5.80 -0.32
N ALA A 26 3.57 4.53 -0.63
CA ALA A 26 2.64 3.75 -1.44
C ALA A 26 1.29 3.65 -0.74
N ASP A 27 0.22 4.02 -1.43
CA ASP A 27 -1.15 3.89 -0.93
C ASP A 27 -1.62 2.45 -1.09
N LEU A 28 -1.78 1.77 0.05
CA LEU A 28 -2.31 0.41 0.11
C LEU A 28 -3.81 0.35 0.44
N VAL A 29 -4.43 1.46 0.79
CA VAL A 29 -5.84 1.49 1.20
C VAL A 29 -6.74 0.94 0.12
N GLY A 30 -7.62 0.01 0.48
CA GLY A 30 -8.54 -0.65 -0.42
C GLY A 30 -8.66 -2.15 -0.18
N ALA A 31 -9.41 -2.80 -1.06
CA ALA A 31 -9.59 -4.24 -1.04
C ALA A 31 -8.65 -4.92 -2.05
N TRP A 32 -8.06 -6.01 -1.64
CA TRP A 32 -7.07 -6.77 -2.40
C TRP A 32 -7.47 -8.24 -2.45
N ALA A 33 -7.55 -8.81 -3.64
CA ALA A 33 -7.93 -10.20 -3.87
C ALA A 33 -6.86 -10.95 -4.68
N THR A 34 -6.78 -12.25 -4.49
CA THR A 34 -5.87 -13.12 -5.26
C THR A 34 -6.29 -13.28 -6.72
N ASN A 35 -7.55 -13.02 -7.04
CA ASN A 35 -8.07 -13.05 -8.38
C ASN A 35 -8.92 -11.79 -8.64
N VAL A 36 -8.50 -10.96 -9.59
CA VAL A 36 -9.19 -9.70 -9.92
C VAL A 36 -10.60 -9.93 -10.49
N ASP A 37 -10.82 -11.01 -11.21
CA ASP A 37 -12.12 -11.33 -11.81
C ASP A 37 -13.17 -11.72 -10.76
N GLU A 38 -12.72 -12.14 -9.58
CA GLU A 38 -13.57 -12.57 -8.48
C GLU A 38 -13.83 -11.48 -7.43
N CYS A 39 -13.34 -10.27 -7.62
CA CYS A 39 -13.45 -9.16 -6.67
C CYS A 39 -14.87 -8.96 -6.13
N ARG A 40 -15.89 -8.99 -7.01
CA ARG A 40 -17.29 -8.79 -6.62
C ARG A 40 -17.91 -9.98 -5.88
N ARG A 41 -17.26 -11.14 -5.91
CA ARG A 41 -17.67 -12.34 -5.17
C ARG A 41 -16.95 -12.46 -3.84
N VAL A 42 -15.74 -11.87 -3.75
CA VAL A 42 -14.95 -11.81 -2.52
C VAL A 42 -15.41 -10.68 -1.63
N PHE A 43 -15.69 -9.50 -2.20
CA PHE A 43 -16.03 -8.30 -1.46
C PHE A 43 -17.41 -7.74 -1.84
N VAL A 44 -18.07 -7.14 -0.87
CA VAL A 44 -19.35 -6.44 -1.01
C VAL A 44 -19.33 -5.12 -0.26
N ARG A 45 -20.23 -4.21 -0.62
CA ARG A 45 -20.50 -2.99 0.17
C ARG A 45 -21.65 -3.25 1.13
N LYS A 46 -21.48 -2.87 2.40
CA LYS A 46 -22.49 -3.09 3.45
C LYS A 46 -22.70 -1.85 4.30
N GLY A 47 -23.90 -1.79 4.89
CA GLY A 47 -24.28 -0.78 5.88
C GLY A 47 -24.54 0.61 5.30
N LYS A 48 -24.95 1.51 6.18
CA LYS A 48 -25.26 2.91 5.84
C LYS A 48 -24.00 3.69 5.42
N ALA A 49 -22.83 3.32 5.97
CA ALA A 49 -21.54 3.91 5.63
C ALA A 49 -20.93 3.35 4.33
N ASN A 50 -21.61 2.43 3.66
CA ASN A 50 -21.16 1.81 2.41
C ASN A 50 -19.74 1.21 2.53
N GLU A 51 -19.45 0.54 3.63
CA GLU A 51 -18.15 -0.04 3.92
C GLU A 51 -17.89 -1.30 3.10
N ILE A 52 -16.62 -1.51 2.72
CA ILE A 52 -16.18 -2.75 2.09
C ILE A 52 -16.17 -3.86 3.15
N ALA A 53 -16.77 -4.99 2.83
CA ALA A 53 -16.81 -6.18 3.68
C ALA A 53 -16.60 -7.44 2.84
N PHE A 54 -16.30 -8.56 3.50
CA PHE A 54 -16.25 -9.85 2.81
C PHE A 54 -17.68 -10.37 2.56
N ALA A 55 -17.88 -10.93 1.38
CA ALA A 55 -19.10 -11.69 1.09
C ALA A 55 -19.18 -12.95 1.95
N ALA A 56 -20.39 -13.44 2.21
CA ALA A 56 -20.61 -14.61 3.08
C ALA A 56 -19.84 -15.85 2.62
N THR A 57 -19.73 -16.06 1.31
CA THR A 57 -19.07 -17.22 0.69
C THR A 57 -17.78 -16.86 -0.04
N SER A 58 -17.11 -15.79 0.40
CA SER A 58 -15.93 -15.25 -0.27
C SER A 58 -14.79 -16.26 -0.44
N GLU A 59 -14.62 -17.17 0.50
CA GLU A 59 -13.60 -18.21 0.49
C GLU A 59 -13.69 -19.18 -0.70
N GLN A 60 -14.85 -19.29 -1.33
CA GLN A 60 -15.05 -20.11 -2.53
C GLN A 60 -14.46 -19.48 -3.80
N TYR A 61 -14.20 -18.17 -3.74
CA TYR A 61 -13.77 -17.39 -4.90
C TYR A 61 -12.35 -16.84 -4.78
N GLY A 62 -11.66 -17.21 -3.71
CA GLY A 62 -10.30 -16.81 -3.48
C GLY A 62 -10.09 -16.17 -2.13
N SER A 63 -8.86 -15.74 -1.90
CA SER A 63 -8.42 -15.06 -0.69
C SER A 63 -8.30 -13.57 -0.93
N GLY A 64 -8.33 -12.80 0.15
CA GLY A 64 -8.14 -11.36 0.08
C GLY A 64 -8.02 -10.73 1.45
N PHE A 65 -7.75 -9.44 1.46
CA PHE A 65 -7.75 -8.60 2.65
C PHE A 65 -8.12 -7.17 2.30
N ILE A 66 -8.53 -6.43 3.32
CA ILE A 66 -8.90 -5.02 3.20
C ILE A 66 -7.89 -4.22 4.01
N VAL A 67 -7.30 -3.21 3.40
CA VAL A 67 -6.39 -2.27 4.04
C VAL A 67 -7.13 -0.97 4.32
N GLU A 68 -7.13 -0.56 5.57
CA GLU A 68 -7.59 0.75 6.03
C GLU A 68 -6.41 1.56 6.57
N ALA A 69 -6.61 2.81 6.93
CA ALA A 69 -5.54 3.69 7.38
C ALA A 69 -4.76 3.14 8.58
N ASP A 70 -5.43 2.46 9.51
CA ASP A 70 -4.89 2.00 10.79
C ASP A 70 -4.97 0.50 11.02
N ARG A 71 -5.57 -0.26 10.08
CA ARG A 71 -5.80 -1.69 10.25
C ARG A 71 -5.86 -2.46 8.93
N LEU A 72 -5.62 -3.76 9.06
CA LEU A 72 -5.84 -4.76 8.03
C LEU A 72 -7.01 -5.65 8.46
N ARG A 73 -7.92 -5.94 7.55
CA ARG A 73 -9.03 -6.87 7.82
C ARG A 73 -8.95 -8.07 6.90
N GLY A 74 -8.87 -9.25 7.48
CA GLY A 74 -9.09 -10.52 6.81
C GLY A 74 -10.52 -11.00 6.99
N LYS A 75 -10.87 -12.16 6.46
CA LYS A 75 -12.21 -12.77 6.61
C LYS A 75 -12.54 -13.04 8.07
N THR A 76 -11.57 -13.53 8.85
CA THR A 76 -11.76 -13.98 10.24
C THR A 76 -10.90 -13.22 11.24
N ALA A 77 -10.06 -12.31 10.80
CA ALA A 77 -9.16 -11.57 11.67
C ALA A 77 -9.17 -10.09 11.35
N THR A 78 -9.04 -9.28 12.39
CA THR A 78 -8.77 -7.82 12.27
C THR A 78 -7.43 -7.52 12.92
N CYS A 79 -6.58 -6.82 12.22
CA CYS A 79 -5.21 -6.53 12.64
C CYS A 79 -5.02 -5.02 12.74
N LYS A 80 -4.74 -4.51 13.94
CA LYS A 80 -4.37 -3.11 14.15
C LYS A 80 -2.90 -2.91 13.79
N ILE A 81 -2.61 -1.98 12.89
CA ILE A 81 -1.24 -1.65 12.48
C ILE A 81 -0.53 -0.95 13.65
N LYS A 82 0.61 -1.52 14.07
CA LYS A 82 1.48 -0.97 15.12
C LYS A 82 2.63 -0.18 14.52
N THR A 83 3.29 -0.74 13.50
CA THR A 83 4.39 -0.09 12.79
C THR A 83 4.30 -0.37 11.30
N ARG A 84 4.74 0.59 10.51
CA ARG A 84 4.91 0.45 9.06
C ARG A 84 6.26 1.05 8.69
N LYS A 85 7.08 0.26 7.99
CA LYS A 85 8.38 0.70 7.46
C LYS A 85 8.44 0.40 5.98
N GLU A 86 8.86 1.37 5.22
CA GLU A 86 9.11 1.23 3.78
C GLU A 86 10.60 1.11 3.53
N ASP A 87 10.99 0.07 2.79
CA ASP A 87 12.36 -0.20 2.38
C ASP A 87 12.36 -0.54 0.89
N GLY A 88 12.57 0.48 0.06
CA GLY A 88 12.46 0.38 -1.38
C GLY A 88 11.03 -0.03 -1.81
N GLU A 89 10.92 -1.15 -2.50
CA GLU A 89 9.64 -1.70 -2.98
C GLU A 89 8.91 -2.55 -1.94
N ILE A 90 9.51 -2.76 -0.76
CA ILE A 90 8.96 -3.60 0.29
C ILE A 90 8.43 -2.74 1.43
N ILE A 91 7.20 -3.02 1.83
CA ILE A 91 6.55 -2.43 3.00
C ILE A 91 6.45 -3.52 4.07
N ASN A 92 7.08 -3.29 5.21
CA ASN A 92 6.99 -4.16 6.37
C ASN A 92 6.00 -3.57 7.38
N ILE A 93 4.95 -4.32 7.70
CA ILE A 93 3.90 -3.95 8.64
C ILE A 93 3.93 -4.93 9.80
N VAL A 94 4.02 -4.43 11.02
CA VAL A 94 3.76 -5.20 12.23
C VAL A 94 2.38 -4.81 12.74
N ALA A 95 1.52 -5.80 12.92
CA ALA A 95 0.15 -5.60 13.35
C ALA A 95 -0.24 -6.56 14.48
N GLY A 96 -1.08 -6.08 15.39
CA GLY A 96 -1.73 -6.90 16.41
C GLY A 96 -3.05 -7.44 15.85
N CYS A 97 -3.12 -8.74 15.65
CA CYS A 97 -4.27 -9.40 15.05
C CYS A 97 -5.15 -10.07 16.11
N ALA A 98 -6.46 -9.91 15.99
CA ALA A 98 -7.47 -10.55 16.79
C ALA A 98 -8.38 -11.43 15.91
N THR A 99 -8.59 -12.65 16.35
CA THR A 99 -9.65 -13.55 15.89
C THR A 99 -10.63 -13.77 17.05
N ASP A 100 -11.65 -14.57 16.86
CA ASP A 100 -12.61 -14.89 17.94
C ASP A 100 -11.98 -15.57 19.15
N ILE A 101 -10.85 -16.22 18.96
CA ILE A 101 -10.21 -17.07 19.99
C ILE A 101 -8.77 -16.69 20.32
N MET A 102 -8.14 -15.79 19.57
CA MET A 102 -6.70 -15.56 19.69
C MET A 102 -6.29 -14.12 19.41
N LEU A 103 -5.28 -13.66 20.14
CA LEU A 103 -4.55 -12.42 19.88
C LEU A 103 -3.10 -12.76 19.51
N SER A 104 -2.60 -12.18 18.44
CA SER A 104 -1.21 -12.41 18.02
C SER A 104 -0.62 -11.19 17.33
N ASN A 105 0.71 -11.06 17.38
CA ASN A 105 1.43 -10.13 16.54
C ASN A 105 1.82 -10.82 15.24
N VAL A 106 1.55 -10.15 14.11
CA VAL A 106 1.85 -10.68 12.78
C VAL A 106 2.67 -9.66 12.02
N GLN A 107 3.67 -10.13 11.32
CA GLN A 107 4.43 -9.33 10.37
C GLN A 107 3.95 -9.62 8.96
N PHE A 108 3.65 -8.55 8.23
CA PHE A 108 3.31 -8.60 6.81
C PHE A 108 4.44 -7.92 6.03
N SER A 109 5.03 -8.63 5.09
CA SER A 109 5.98 -8.07 4.13
C SER A 109 5.28 -8.00 2.78
N ILE A 110 5.07 -6.79 2.30
CA ILE A 110 4.33 -6.50 1.06
C ILE A 110 5.29 -5.89 0.06
N LYS A 111 5.45 -6.53 -1.09
CA LYS A 111 6.20 -6.01 -2.23
C LYS A 111 5.27 -5.32 -3.21
N ILE A 112 5.57 -4.10 -3.56
CA ILE A 112 4.84 -3.35 -4.59
C ILE A 112 5.35 -3.80 -5.96
N ILE A 113 4.48 -4.39 -6.76
CA ILE A 113 4.80 -4.78 -8.15
C ILE A 113 4.37 -3.67 -9.11
N GLU A 114 3.11 -3.26 -8.99
CA GLU A 114 2.46 -2.20 -9.74
C GLU A 114 1.48 -1.46 -8.80
N PRO A 115 0.93 -0.30 -9.17
CA PRO A 115 -0.02 0.43 -8.32
C PRO A 115 -1.24 -0.40 -7.89
N ASN A 116 -1.66 -1.36 -8.71
CA ASN A 116 -2.81 -2.21 -8.47
C ASN A 116 -2.46 -3.70 -8.29
N LYS A 117 -1.17 -4.01 -8.14
CA LYS A 117 -0.67 -5.37 -7.92
C LYS A 117 0.44 -5.37 -6.87
N ILE A 118 0.22 -6.15 -5.84
CA ILE A 118 1.19 -6.36 -4.76
C ILE A 118 1.43 -7.85 -4.57
N SER A 119 2.54 -8.18 -3.92
CA SER A 119 2.85 -9.54 -3.49
C SER A 119 3.07 -9.57 -1.99
N ARG A 120 2.43 -10.49 -1.30
CA ARG A 120 2.76 -10.81 0.09
C ARG A 120 3.92 -11.79 0.09
N VAL A 121 5.02 -11.40 0.70
CA VAL A 121 6.22 -12.19 0.83
C VAL A 121 6.25 -12.85 2.21
N PHE A 122 6.63 -14.12 2.27
CA PHE A 122 6.79 -14.88 3.52
C PHE A 122 8.27 -15.18 3.73
N PRO A 123 9.00 -14.31 4.45
CA PRO A 123 10.43 -14.49 4.67
C PRO A 123 10.69 -15.80 5.43
N GLY A 124 11.67 -16.59 4.96
CA GLY A 124 12.08 -17.84 5.61
C GLY A 124 11.21 -19.05 5.27
N ILE A 125 10.18 -18.91 4.45
CA ILE A 125 9.36 -20.03 3.93
C ILE A 125 9.57 -20.14 2.43
N MET A 126 10.66 -20.76 2.00
CA MET A 126 10.94 -21.14 0.60
C MET A 126 10.64 -20.04 -0.43
N ASP A 127 10.91 -18.77 -0.08
CA ASP A 127 10.62 -17.59 -0.91
C ASP A 127 9.17 -17.55 -1.44
N MET A 128 8.22 -18.02 -0.65
CA MET A 128 6.82 -18.04 -1.03
C MET A 128 6.27 -16.62 -1.17
N GLU A 129 5.63 -16.36 -2.30
CA GLU A 129 4.93 -15.10 -2.58
C GLU A 129 3.50 -15.39 -3.00
N ILE A 130 2.56 -14.55 -2.56
CA ILE A 130 1.17 -14.57 -3.00
C ILE A 130 0.82 -13.21 -3.59
N ASN A 131 0.41 -13.20 -4.84
CA ASN A 131 0.00 -11.99 -5.53
C ASN A 131 -1.44 -11.61 -5.18
N TYR A 132 -1.65 -10.31 -5.02
CA TYR A 132 -2.96 -9.71 -4.80
C TYR A 132 -3.16 -8.55 -5.76
N TYR A 133 -4.39 -8.39 -6.18
CA TYR A 133 -4.81 -7.36 -7.12
C TYR A 133 -5.82 -6.43 -6.45
N ARG A 134 -5.68 -5.13 -6.67
CA ARG A 134 -6.62 -4.14 -6.14
C ARG A 134 -8.00 -4.34 -6.79
N CYS A 135 -9.01 -4.44 -5.96
CA CYS A 135 -10.39 -4.58 -6.40
C CYS A 135 -11.03 -3.20 -6.63
N PRO A 136 -11.61 -2.95 -7.81
CA PRO A 136 -12.36 -1.73 -8.10
C PRO A 136 -13.78 -1.84 -7.56
N ILE A 137 -13.95 -1.61 -6.26
CA ILE A 137 -15.26 -1.69 -5.59
C ILE A 137 -15.64 -0.38 -4.94
#